data_9b30f10bc500061b7797b96dbbd4af91
#
_entry.id   9b30f10bc500061b7797b96dbbd4af91
#
_cell.length_a   1.000
_cell.length_b   1.000
_cell.length_c   1.000
_cell.angle_alpha   90.00
_cell.angle_beta   90.00
_cell.angle_gamma   90.00
#
_symmetry.space_group_name_H-M   'P 1'
#
loop_
_entity.id
_entity.type
_entity.pdbx_description
1 polymer ?
#
loop_
_entity_poly.entity_id
_entity_poly.type
_entity_poly.pdbx_seq_one_letter_code
_entity_poly.pdbx_strand_id
1 'polypeptide(L)'
;MRSAILTMLACLCLVSPVLADSGHDHHAVPTLTNQTTTTIAIRDNTVTLTFGPIDLPAGHDGDLAASMPKHAFQLPKDMYMVGYKTAVFTKDGNPLPKNYLHHILMLNNSKPSVSCAGEPLFFAGAGLEMTETRFPEGYGVKLAKEDHLTSIVAFYHKAPVTKDVMATFTMYMAPEGTPVNEMDVYQVGVNIVCFSKFGQRGSDQTDEGIEINGGVKVHTASLKFSMDGCVKFAYPHGHDELLMIGLDNTTKKQTLLRTVPDVALDGTFLEFKPHQVYSDSHGFPVTQADEYEMVMVHHHPLQKSEPHHGMGNYLLYMTPGACPTRTATPLAKN
;
A
#
# COMPACT_ATOMS: atom_id res chain seq x y z
N MET A 1 -14.54 -81.70 -9.70
CA MET A 1 -15.44 -80.57 -9.94
C MET A 1 -16.01 -80.14 -8.58
N ARG A 2 -15.45 -79.18 -7.93
CA ARG A 2 -16.03 -78.52 -6.74
C ARG A 2 -15.70 -77.05 -6.85
N SER A 3 -16.75 -76.22 -7.11
CA SER A 3 -16.73 -74.78 -7.15
C SER A 3 -16.62 -74.20 -5.74
N ALA A 4 -15.61 -73.35 -5.48
CA ALA A 4 -15.49 -72.58 -4.27
C ALA A 4 -15.98 -71.16 -4.56
N ILE A 5 -17.03 -70.78 -3.87
CA ILE A 5 -17.60 -69.44 -3.88
C ILE A 5 -16.85 -68.63 -2.81
N LEU A 6 -16.15 -67.59 -3.28
CA LEU A 6 -15.41 -66.66 -2.41
C LEU A 6 -16.35 -65.49 -2.07
N THR A 7 -16.84 -65.42 -0.84
CA THR A 7 -17.67 -64.32 -0.34
C THR A 7 -16.75 -63.18 0.09
N MET A 8 -16.80 -62.07 -0.65
CA MET A 8 -16.10 -60.84 -0.28
C MET A 8 -16.93 -60.05 0.71
N LEU A 9 -16.46 -59.94 1.94
CA LEU A 9 -17.04 -59.11 3.00
C LEU A 9 -16.55 -57.70 2.81
N ALA A 10 -17.43 -56.81 2.34
CA ALA A 10 -17.15 -55.37 2.24
C ALA A 10 -17.30 -54.73 3.63
N CYS A 11 -16.18 -54.29 4.21
CA CYS A 11 -16.16 -53.54 5.45
C CYS A 11 -16.50 -52.07 5.12
N LEU A 12 -17.72 -51.61 5.35
CA LEU A 12 -18.12 -50.19 5.27
C LEU A 12 -17.55 -49.48 6.49
N CYS A 13 -16.43 -48.80 6.36
CA CYS A 13 -16.00 -47.81 7.33
C CYS A 13 -16.84 -46.53 7.15
N LEU A 14 -17.79 -46.36 8.06
CA LEU A 14 -18.51 -45.09 8.27
C LEU A 14 -17.51 -44.08 8.85
N VAL A 15 -16.93 -43.24 8.00
CA VAL A 15 -16.20 -42.05 8.44
C VAL A 15 -17.25 -40.98 8.72
N SER A 16 -17.52 -40.73 9.98
CA SER A 16 -18.28 -39.55 10.40
C SER A 16 -17.47 -38.30 10.11
N PRO A 17 -17.99 -37.31 9.39
CA PRO A 17 -17.32 -36.02 9.29
C PRO A 17 -17.36 -35.36 10.66
N VAL A 18 -16.21 -35.22 11.31
CA VAL A 18 -16.06 -34.28 12.42
C VAL A 18 -16.19 -32.89 11.80
N LEU A 19 -17.33 -32.26 12.03
CA LEU A 19 -17.52 -30.84 11.82
C LEU A 19 -16.63 -30.13 12.84
N ALA A 20 -15.45 -29.74 12.44
CA ALA A 20 -14.68 -28.72 13.13
C ALA A 20 -15.38 -27.40 12.86
N ASP A 21 -16.23 -27.00 13.80
CA ASP A 21 -16.77 -25.66 13.90
C ASP A 21 -15.62 -24.76 14.37
N SER A 22 -14.85 -24.21 13.44
CA SER A 22 -13.98 -23.07 13.67
C SER A 22 -14.77 -21.84 13.23
N GLY A 23 -15.62 -21.38 14.13
CA GLY A 23 -16.37 -20.15 13.96
C GLY A 23 -15.46 -18.93 13.97
N HIS A 24 -14.89 -18.63 12.84
CA HIS A 24 -14.61 -17.28 12.41
C HIS A 24 -15.55 -17.04 11.23
N ASP A 25 -16.69 -16.45 11.54
CA ASP A 25 -17.58 -15.86 10.56
C ASP A 25 -16.80 -14.73 9.87
N HIS A 26 -16.06 -15.08 8.81
CA HIS A 26 -15.70 -14.12 7.81
C HIS A 26 -17.02 -13.66 7.19
N HIS A 27 -17.54 -12.54 7.71
CA HIS A 27 -18.69 -11.89 7.11
C HIS A 27 -18.42 -11.77 5.62
N ALA A 28 -19.25 -12.44 4.83
CA ALA A 28 -19.18 -12.34 3.37
C ALA A 28 -19.18 -10.84 3.04
N VAL A 29 -18.06 -10.33 2.49
CA VAL A 29 -17.94 -8.93 2.10
C VAL A 29 -19.13 -8.61 1.22
N PRO A 30 -20.02 -7.67 1.59
CA PRO A 30 -21.20 -7.37 0.81
C PRO A 30 -20.74 -6.92 -0.58
N THR A 31 -21.17 -7.61 -1.62
CA THR A 31 -20.91 -7.18 -2.98
C THR A 31 -21.59 -5.83 -3.17
N LEU A 32 -20.81 -4.75 -3.42
CA LEU A 32 -21.38 -3.46 -3.76
C LEU A 32 -22.25 -3.64 -5.01
N THR A 33 -23.54 -3.53 -4.84
CA THR A 33 -24.53 -3.70 -5.93
C THR A 33 -24.52 -2.53 -6.90
N ASN A 34 -23.90 -1.41 -6.53
CA ASN A 34 -23.77 -0.23 -7.36
C ASN A 34 -22.45 -0.28 -8.12
N GLN A 35 -22.53 -0.31 -9.45
CA GLN A 35 -21.36 -0.20 -10.31
C GLN A 35 -20.70 1.15 -10.02
N THR A 36 -19.51 1.08 -9.41
CA THR A 36 -18.70 2.28 -9.18
C THR A 36 -18.27 2.82 -10.52
N THR A 37 -18.81 3.96 -10.90
CA THR A 37 -18.34 4.67 -12.09
C THR A 37 -16.99 5.30 -11.79
N THR A 38 -16.05 5.16 -12.71
CA THR A 38 -14.79 5.90 -12.65
C THR A 38 -14.70 6.79 -13.87
N THR A 39 -14.39 8.05 -13.63
CA THR A 39 -14.14 9.02 -14.71
C THR A 39 -12.71 9.51 -14.64
N ILE A 40 -12.13 9.82 -15.81
CA ILE A 40 -10.77 10.36 -15.93
C ILE A 40 -10.88 11.73 -16.56
N ALA A 41 -10.31 12.74 -15.90
CA ALA A 41 -10.17 14.07 -16.43
C ALA A 41 -8.70 14.44 -16.53
N ILE A 42 -8.27 14.91 -17.70
CA ILE A 42 -6.93 15.44 -17.95
C ILE A 42 -7.06 16.92 -18.20
N ARG A 43 -6.49 17.74 -17.34
CA ARG A 43 -6.53 19.19 -17.44
C ARG A 43 -5.18 19.74 -17.05
N ASP A 44 -4.64 20.63 -17.87
CA ASP A 44 -3.34 21.25 -17.65
C ASP A 44 -2.27 20.16 -17.33
N ASN A 45 -1.65 20.26 -16.17
CA ASN A 45 -0.65 19.31 -15.68
C ASN A 45 -1.24 18.39 -14.61
N THR A 46 -2.50 17.97 -14.72
CA THR A 46 -3.13 17.03 -13.79
C THR A 46 -3.89 15.93 -14.52
N VAL A 47 -3.86 14.75 -13.95
CA VAL A 47 -4.73 13.61 -14.31
C VAL A 47 -5.52 13.23 -13.07
N THR A 48 -6.83 13.41 -13.12
CA THR A 48 -7.72 13.12 -11.98
C THR A 48 -8.62 11.94 -12.32
N LEU A 49 -8.54 10.90 -11.50
CA LEU A 49 -9.50 9.82 -11.47
C LEU A 49 -10.53 10.13 -10.39
N THR A 50 -11.81 9.96 -10.72
CA THR A 50 -12.94 10.15 -9.79
C THR A 50 -13.71 8.84 -9.69
N PHE A 51 -13.90 8.35 -8.49
CA PHE A 51 -14.58 7.08 -8.17
C PHE A 51 -15.90 7.39 -7.46
N GLY A 52 -16.95 6.68 -7.81
CA GLY A 52 -18.25 6.82 -7.18
C GLY A 52 -19.31 7.38 -8.13
N PRO A 53 -20.53 7.69 -7.63
CA PRO A 53 -20.93 7.63 -6.22
C PRO A 53 -21.07 6.18 -5.70
N ILE A 54 -20.76 5.98 -4.42
CA ILE A 54 -20.86 4.71 -3.72
C ILE A 54 -21.64 4.92 -2.43
N ASP A 55 -22.59 4.04 -2.14
CA ASP A 55 -23.23 3.96 -0.83
C ASP A 55 -22.41 3.03 0.06
N LEU A 56 -21.80 3.58 1.10
CA LEU A 56 -21.09 2.79 2.09
C LEU A 56 -22.11 2.19 3.07
N PRO A 57 -22.21 0.85 3.16
CA PRO A 57 -23.13 0.21 4.07
C PRO A 57 -22.77 0.50 5.53
N ALA A 58 -23.74 0.31 6.43
CA ALA A 58 -23.46 0.34 7.85
C ALA A 58 -22.52 -0.82 8.22
N GLY A 59 -21.52 -0.52 9.05
CA GLY A 59 -20.56 -1.48 9.56
C GLY A 59 -19.86 -0.91 10.79
N HIS A 60 -18.93 -1.65 11.33
CA HIS A 60 -18.07 -1.13 12.38
C HIS A 60 -17.06 -0.15 11.76
N ASP A 61 -16.80 0.96 12.46
CA ASP A 61 -15.80 1.93 12.01
C ASP A 61 -14.41 1.25 11.97
N GLY A 62 -13.77 1.32 10.79
CA GLY A 62 -12.48 0.68 10.55
C GLY A 62 -12.56 -0.60 9.71
N ASP A 63 -13.72 -1.24 9.58
CA ASP A 63 -13.88 -2.39 8.68
C ASP A 63 -13.84 -1.96 7.22
N LEU A 64 -13.29 -2.80 6.35
CA LEU A 64 -13.33 -2.54 4.91
C LEU A 64 -14.75 -2.64 4.37
N ALA A 65 -15.19 -1.60 3.69
CA ALA A 65 -16.59 -1.43 3.29
C ALA A 65 -17.06 -2.37 2.20
N ALA A 66 -16.21 -2.97 1.41
CA ALA A 66 -16.61 -3.88 0.34
C ALA A 66 -15.45 -4.25 -0.59
N SER A 67 -15.77 -5.09 -1.60
CA SER A 67 -14.86 -5.41 -2.69
C SER A 67 -14.23 -4.15 -3.29
N MET A 68 -12.91 -4.16 -3.43
CA MET A 68 -12.13 -3.06 -4.00
C MET A 68 -12.41 -2.94 -5.52
N PRO A 69 -13.18 -1.94 -5.99
CA PRO A 69 -13.41 -1.76 -7.42
C PRO A 69 -12.10 -1.43 -8.13
N LYS A 70 -11.89 -2.09 -9.27
CA LYS A 70 -10.71 -1.91 -10.12
C LYS A 70 -11.10 -1.17 -11.39
N HIS A 71 -10.29 -0.20 -11.78
CA HIS A 71 -10.50 0.55 -13.02
C HIS A 71 -9.22 0.58 -13.85
N ALA A 72 -9.28 0.06 -15.07
CA ALA A 72 -8.17 0.08 -16.02
C ALA A 72 -8.23 1.34 -16.89
N PHE A 73 -7.07 1.94 -17.16
CA PHE A 73 -6.96 3.14 -18.00
C PHE A 73 -5.58 3.25 -18.66
N GLN A 74 -5.46 4.16 -19.62
CA GLN A 74 -4.22 4.54 -20.27
C GLN A 74 -4.13 6.07 -20.37
N LEU A 75 -2.91 6.57 -20.46
CA LEU A 75 -2.67 8.00 -20.71
C LEU A 75 -2.59 8.27 -22.22
N PRO A 76 -2.98 9.48 -22.68
CA PRO A 76 -2.97 9.79 -24.12
C PRO A 76 -1.55 10.01 -24.67
N LYS A 77 -0.57 10.27 -23.82
CA LYS A 77 0.85 10.48 -24.14
C LYS A 77 1.75 10.12 -22.96
N ASP A 78 3.05 10.02 -23.20
CA ASP A 78 4.04 9.90 -22.13
C ASP A 78 3.97 11.10 -21.20
N MET A 79 3.93 10.84 -19.89
CA MET A 79 3.87 11.86 -18.84
C MET A 79 4.75 11.48 -17.66
N TYR A 80 5.21 12.49 -16.91
CA TYR A 80 5.97 12.26 -15.68
C TYR A 80 5.13 12.72 -14.49
N MET A 81 4.76 11.77 -13.62
CA MET A 81 4.09 12.08 -12.37
C MET A 81 5.11 12.63 -11.37
N VAL A 82 4.84 13.83 -10.84
CA VAL A 82 5.72 14.54 -9.88
C VAL A 82 5.10 14.64 -8.48
N GLY A 83 4.00 13.95 -8.27
CA GLY A 83 3.28 13.87 -7.02
C GLY A 83 1.81 13.52 -7.25
N TYR A 84 1.06 13.39 -6.18
CA TYR A 84 -0.36 13.06 -6.22
C TYR A 84 -1.07 13.48 -4.95
N LYS A 85 -2.42 13.51 -5.01
CA LYS A 85 -3.28 13.71 -3.84
C LYS A 85 -4.57 12.93 -3.95
N THR A 86 -5.20 12.69 -2.80
CA THR A 86 -6.55 12.12 -2.69
C THR A 86 -7.49 13.09 -2.00
N ALA A 87 -8.79 12.94 -2.28
CA ALA A 87 -9.86 13.60 -1.53
C ALA A 87 -11.08 12.68 -1.48
N VAL A 88 -11.87 12.81 -0.41
CA VAL A 88 -13.16 12.13 -0.24
C VAL A 88 -14.23 13.18 0.02
N PHE A 89 -15.37 13.03 -0.64
CA PHE A 89 -16.48 13.99 -0.57
C PHE A 89 -17.80 13.30 -0.96
N THR A 90 -18.92 13.97 -0.74
CA THR A 90 -20.22 13.50 -1.25
C THR A 90 -20.41 13.93 -2.70
N LYS A 91 -21.34 13.33 -3.43
CA LYS A 91 -21.71 13.70 -4.80
C LYS A 91 -22.03 15.20 -4.95
N ASP A 92 -22.54 15.83 -3.91
CA ASP A 92 -22.84 17.26 -3.88
C ASP A 92 -21.59 18.12 -3.61
N GLY A 93 -20.41 17.52 -3.49
CA GLY A 93 -19.13 18.21 -3.28
C GLY A 93 -18.82 18.56 -1.82
N ASN A 94 -19.60 18.09 -0.86
CA ASN A 94 -19.30 18.32 0.55
C ASN A 94 -18.12 17.42 0.98
N PRO A 95 -17.05 17.99 1.57
CA PRO A 95 -15.89 17.19 1.99
C PRO A 95 -16.28 16.21 3.09
N LEU A 96 -15.73 15.01 3.02
CA LEU A 96 -15.81 13.99 4.05
C LEU A 96 -14.47 13.83 4.77
N PRO A 97 -14.46 13.38 6.03
CA PRO A 97 -13.23 13.06 6.75
C PRO A 97 -12.38 12.06 5.97
N LYS A 98 -11.05 12.21 6.00
CA LYS A 98 -10.11 11.35 5.26
C LYS A 98 -10.21 9.87 5.64
N ASN A 99 -10.65 9.56 6.86
CA ASN A 99 -10.84 8.19 7.35
C ASN A 99 -12.05 7.44 6.73
N TYR A 100 -12.73 8.01 5.74
CA TYR A 100 -13.63 7.27 4.85
C TYR A 100 -12.86 6.45 3.82
N LEU A 101 -11.64 6.91 3.46
CA LEU A 101 -10.79 6.24 2.49
C LEU A 101 -9.76 5.36 3.21
N HIS A 102 -9.77 4.06 2.94
CA HIS A 102 -8.68 3.18 3.36
C HIS A 102 -7.44 3.47 2.50
N HIS A 103 -7.54 3.23 1.19
CA HIS A 103 -6.50 3.63 0.25
C HIS A 103 -7.00 3.65 -1.20
N ILE A 104 -6.24 4.34 -2.05
CA ILE A 104 -6.26 4.18 -3.51
C ILE A 104 -4.88 3.69 -3.92
N LEU A 105 -4.82 2.54 -4.61
CA LEU A 105 -3.60 1.95 -5.12
C LEU A 105 -3.53 2.15 -6.63
N MET A 106 -2.34 2.44 -7.15
CA MET A 106 -2.08 2.67 -8.55
C MET A 106 -1.06 1.67 -9.07
N LEU A 107 -1.47 0.84 -10.00
CA LEU A 107 -0.67 -0.25 -10.57
C LEU A 107 -0.34 0.03 -12.04
N ASN A 108 0.87 -0.31 -12.45
CA ASN A 108 1.28 -0.37 -13.85
C ASN A 108 1.44 -1.83 -14.27
N ASN A 109 0.47 -2.34 -15.03
CA ASN A 109 0.46 -3.74 -15.46
C ASN A 109 1.47 -4.04 -16.58
N SER A 110 2.06 -3.01 -17.18
CA SER A 110 3.09 -3.14 -18.21
C SER A 110 4.50 -3.25 -17.64
N LYS A 111 4.66 -2.97 -16.33
CA LYS A 111 5.93 -3.07 -15.63
C LYS A 111 5.84 -4.11 -14.50
N PRO A 112 6.85 -4.98 -14.35
CA PRO A 112 6.85 -5.96 -13.26
C PRO A 112 7.16 -5.30 -11.92
N SER A 113 6.54 -5.80 -10.85
CA SER A 113 6.95 -5.46 -9.49
C SER A 113 8.33 -6.07 -9.19
N VAL A 114 9.19 -5.29 -8.56
CA VAL A 114 10.51 -5.77 -8.10
C VAL A 114 10.42 -6.55 -6.78
N SER A 115 9.36 -6.33 -6.00
CA SER A 115 9.16 -6.95 -4.68
C SER A 115 8.28 -8.19 -4.74
N CYS A 116 7.35 -8.25 -5.72
CA CYS A 116 6.37 -9.32 -5.87
C CYS A 116 6.48 -9.92 -7.28
N ALA A 117 7.18 -11.05 -7.39
CA ALA A 117 7.40 -11.69 -8.68
C ALA A 117 6.08 -12.05 -9.39
N GLY A 118 5.97 -11.67 -10.66
CA GLY A 118 4.79 -11.93 -11.49
C GLY A 118 3.64 -10.94 -11.29
N GLU A 119 3.83 -9.91 -10.48
CA GLU A 119 2.82 -8.87 -10.24
C GLU A 119 3.11 -7.56 -10.95
N PRO A 120 2.08 -6.71 -11.15
CA PRO A 120 2.26 -5.37 -11.68
C PRO A 120 3.03 -4.48 -10.70
N LEU A 121 3.71 -3.47 -11.24
CA LEU A 121 4.38 -2.46 -10.44
C LEU A 121 3.35 -1.61 -9.69
N PHE A 122 3.42 -1.59 -8.36
CA PHE A 122 2.74 -0.63 -7.52
C PHE A 122 3.52 0.68 -7.53
N PHE A 123 3.03 1.71 -8.25
CA PHE A 123 3.81 2.93 -8.47
C PHE A 123 3.36 4.13 -7.64
N ALA A 124 2.15 4.11 -7.08
CA ALA A 124 1.65 5.15 -6.19
C ALA A 124 0.49 4.63 -5.36
N GLY A 125 0.35 5.15 -4.15
CA GLY A 125 -0.78 4.89 -3.28
C GLY A 125 -0.95 6.02 -2.29
N ALA A 126 -2.18 6.26 -1.88
CA ALA A 126 -2.51 7.22 -0.85
C ALA A 126 -3.78 6.79 -0.12
N GLY A 127 -3.84 7.07 1.16
CA GLY A 127 -4.96 6.75 2.01
C GLY A 127 -5.10 7.78 3.12
N LEU A 128 -5.66 7.33 4.23
CA LEU A 128 -5.82 8.18 5.40
C LEU A 128 -4.46 8.66 5.97
N GLU A 129 -3.40 7.87 5.78
CA GLU A 129 -2.07 8.10 6.33
C GLU A 129 -1.38 9.33 5.73
N MET A 130 -1.61 9.59 4.44
CA MET A 130 -1.08 10.77 3.77
C MET A 130 -1.89 11.09 2.52
N THR A 131 -2.60 12.21 2.54
CA THR A 131 -3.52 12.60 1.46
C THR A 131 -2.86 13.34 0.31
N GLU A 132 -1.65 13.86 0.47
CA GLU A 132 -0.90 14.56 -0.58
C GLU A 132 0.59 14.24 -0.50
N THR A 133 1.18 14.02 -1.67
CA THR A 133 2.59 13.69 -1.89
C THR A 133 3.16 14.58 -2.98
N ARG A 134 4.36 15.13 -2.75
CA ARG A 134 5.15 15.85 -3.74
C ARG A 134 6.56 15.28 -3.77
N PHE A 135 7.03 14.93 -4.95
CA PHE A 135 8.41 14.49 -5.13
C PHE A 135 9.36 15.67 -5.08
N PRO A 136 10.66 15.43 -4.80
CA PRO A 136 11.67 16.47 -4.93
C PRO A 136 11.66 17.08 -6.33
N GLU A 137 11.95 18.38 -6.43
CA GLU A 137 11.96 19.11 -7.69
C GLU A 137 12.92 18.45 -8.70
N GLY A 138 12.49 18.35 -9.95
CA GLY A 138 13.25 17.73 -11.04
C GLY A 138 13.19 16.20 -11.09
N TYR A 139 12.38 15.56 -10.25
CA TYR A 139 12.22 14.10 -10.21
C TYR A 139 10.77 13.68 -10.45
N GLY A 140 10.57 12.52 -11.08
CA GLY A 140 9.24 12.00 -11.35
C GLY A 140 9.23 10.54 -11.80
N VAL A 141 8.06 9.94 -11.76
CA VAL A 141 7.81 8.59 -12.26
C VAL A 141 7.26 8.67 -13.67
N LYS A 142 7.90 8.01 -14.62
CA LYS A 142 7.43 7.94 -16.01
C LYS A 142 6.23 7.00 -16.12
N LEU A 143 5.16 7.51 -16.69
CA LEU A 143 3.99 6.76 -17.13
C LEU A 143 3.92 6.89 -18.65
N ALA A 144 4.20 5.80 -19.35
CA ALA A 144 4.20 5.79 -20.81
C ALA A 144 2.77 5.70 -21.37
N LYS A 145 2.57 6.17 -22.57
CA LYS A 145 1.29 6.08 -23.27
C LYS A 145 0.81 4.64 -23.45
N GLU A 146 1.74 3.71 -23.66
CA GLU A 146 1.48 2.29 -23.82
C GLU A 146 1.27 1.55 -22.50
N ASP A 147 1.48 2.20 -21.36
CA ASP A 147 1.31 1.58 -20.05
C ASP A 147 -0.18 1.27 -19.81
N HIS A 148 -0.47 0.03 -19.42
CA HIS A 148 -1.78 -0.40 -18.94
C HIS A 148 -1.85 -0.15 -17.43
N LEU A 149 -2.55 0.90 -17.03
CA LEU A 149 -2.66 1.31 -15.65
C LEU A 149 -3.95 0.77 -15.03
N THR A 150 -3.89 0.45 -13.73
CA THR A 150 -5.07 0.07 -12.94
C THR A 150 -5.08 0.84 -11.64
N SER A 151 -6.24 1.39 -11.29
CA SER A 151 -6.50 1.91 -9.96
C SER A 151 -7.39 0.95 -9.18
N ILE A 152 -7.15 0.84 -7.87
CA ILE A 152 -7.95 0.07 -6.92
C ILE A 152 -8.29 1.01 -5.77
N VAL A 153 -9.57 1.14 -5.42
CA VAL A 153 -10.00 1.98 -4.32
C VAL A 153 -10.65 1.15 -3.23
N ALA A 154 -10.26 1.36 -1.98
CA ALA A 154 -10.85 0.74 -0.80
C ALA A 154 -11.36 1.81 0.16
N PHE A 155 -12.56 1.59 0.72
CA PHE A 155 -13.19 2.47 1.69
C PHE A 155 -13.38 1.73 3.01
N TYR A 156 -13.42 2.48 4.10
CA TYR A 156 -13.86 1.97 5.39
C TYR A 156 -15.38 2.04 5.53
N HIS A 157 -15.97 1.05 6.19
CA HIS A 157 -17.33 1.11 6.67
C HIS A 157 -17.52 2.29 7.63
N LYS A 158 -18.71 2.87 7.61
CA LYS A 158 -19.13 3.92 8.53
C LYS A 158 -20.52 3.63 9.08
N ALA A 159 -20.72 3.94 10.34
CA ALA A 159 -22.02 3.91 10.97
C ALA A 159 -22.47 5.36 11.27
N PRO A 160 -23.64 5.83 10.79
CA PRO A 160 -24.62 5.13 9.95
C PRO A 160 -24.20 5.03 8.47
N VAL A 161 -25.03 4.37 7.65
CA VAL A 161 -24.87 4.31 6.18
C VAL A 161 -24.59 5.71 5.63
N THR A 162 -23.49 5.83 4.87
CA THR A 162 -23.14 7.09 4.18
C THR A 162 -23.36 6.94 2.69
N LYS A 163 -24.22 7.79 2.13
CA LYS A 163 -24.62 7.75 0.73
C LYS A 163 -23.79 8.65 -0.16
N ASP A 164 -23.75 8.32 -1.44
CA ASP A 164 -23.16 9.13 -2.51
C ASP A 164 -21.71 9.53 -2.23
N VAL A 165 -20.92 8.64 -1.63
CA VAL A 165 -19.49 8.88 -1.37
C VAL A 165 -18.71 8.86 -2.66
N MET A 166 -17.88 9.86 -2.84
CA MET A 166 -16.96 10.06 -3.95
C MET A 166 -15.53 10.07 -3.44
N ALA A 167 -14.59 9.57 -4.24
CA ALA A 167 -13.16 9.76 -3.99
C ALA A 167 -12.46 10.24 -5.26
N THR A 168 -11.36 10.96 -5.10
CA THR A 168 -10.46 11.30 -6.21
C THR A 168 -9.03 10.90 -5.92
N PHE A 169 -8.33 10.53 -7.00
CA PHE A 169 -6.88 10.46 -7.05
C PHE A 169 -6.39 11.39 -8.15
N THR A 170 -5.71 12.46 -7.77
CA THR A 170 -5.17 13.45 -8.71
C THR A 170 -3.67 13.31 -8.79
N MET A 171 -3.15 12.89 -9.93
CA MET A 171 -1.71 12.90 -10.24
C MET A 171 -1.32 14.29 -10.75
N TYR A 172 -0.24 14.83 -10.19
CA TYR A 172 0.41 16.03 -10.71
C TYR A 172 1.45 15.62 -11.74
N MET A 173 1.38 16.20 -12.92
CA MET A 173 2.29 15.90 -14.02
C MET A 173 3.27 17.03 -14.21
N ALA A 174 4.51 16.69 -14.58
CA ALA A 174 5.45 17.71 -15.02
C ALA A 174 4.91 18.42 -16.26
N PRO A 175 5.09 19.76 -16.39
CA PRO A 175 4.80 20.45 -17.63
C PRO A 175 5.54 19.84 -18.81
N GLU A 176 4.92 19.82 -19.98
CA GLU A 176 5.55 19.31 -21.20
C GLU A 176 6.86 20.04 -21.51
N GLY A 177 7.89 19.28 -21.88
CA GLY A 177 9.24 19.82 -22.14
C GLY A 177 10.07 20.12 -20.89
N THR A 178 9.53 19.94 -19.68
CA THR A 178 10.32 20.07 -18.45
C THR A 178 11.27 18.87 -18.32
N PRO A 179 12.58 19.08 -18.11
CA PRO A 179 13.50 18.00 -17.80
C PRO A 179 13.13 17.33 -16.46
N VAL A 180 12.95 16.01 -16.49
CA VAL A 180 12.63 15.22 -15.30
C VAL A 180 13.58 14.04 -15.21
N ASN A 181 14.21 13.85 -14.06
CA ASN A 181 14.98 12.66 -13.75
C ASN A 181 14.01 11.54 -13.37
N GLU A 182 14.00 10.48 -14.15
CA GLU A 182 13.09 9.34 -13.94
C GLU A 182 13.45 8.58 -12.66
N MET A 183 12.42 8.27 -11.87
CA MET A 183 12.53 7.42 -10.68
C MET A 183 11.77 6.12 -10.92
N ASP A 184 12.41 5.02 -10.53
CA ASP A 184 11.75 3.72 -10.33
C ASP A 184 11.16 3.62 -8.94
N VAL A 185 10.19 2.71 -8.78
CA VAL A 185 9.47 2.54 -7.51
C VAL A 185 9.73 1.13 -6.96
N TYR A 186 10.16 1.08 -5.70
CA TYR A 186 10.46 -0.15 -4.98
C TYR A 186 9.60 -0.21 -3.71
N GLN A 187 8.78 -1.22 -3.60
CA GLN A 187 8.07 -1.50 -2.35
C GLN A 187 8.98 -2.33 -1.45
N VAL A 188 9.22 -1.85 -0.22
CA VAL A 188 9.97 -2.56 0.80
C VAL A 188 9.20 -2.52 2.12
N GLY A 189 9.18 -3.62 2.86
CA GLY A 189 8.41 -3.67 4.11
C GLY A 189 8.63 -4.97 4.88
N VAL A 190 8.05 -5.01 6.06
CA VAL A 190 7.90 -6.23 6.83
C VAL A 190 6.58 -6.87 6.39
N ASN A 191 6.61 -8.12 5.94
CA ASN A 191 5.45 -8.84 5.41
C ASN A 191 4.74 -8.09 4.27
N ILE A 192 5.44 -7.87 3.16
CA ILE A 192 4.83 -7.29 1.95
C ILE A 192 3.78 -8.27 1.42
N VAL A 193 2.54 -7.82 1.37
CA VAL A 193 1.44 -8.59 0.78
C VAL A 193 1.46 -8.39 -0.74
N CYS A 194 1.70 -9.46 -1.47
CA CYS A 194 1.62 -9.49 -2.93
C CYS A 194 0.16 -9.68 -3.36
N PHE A 195 -0.32 -8.88 -4.33
CA PHE A 195 -1.73 -8.90 -4.77
C PHE A 195 -2.23 -10.26 -5.26
N SER A 196 -1.35 -11.09 -5.86
CA SER A 196 -1.70 -12.45 -6.29
C SER A 196 -2.08 -13.38 -5.14
N LYS A 197 -1.73 -13.01 -3.91
CA LYS A 197 -2.01 -13.79 -2.70
C LYS A 197 -3.23 -13.30 -1.94
N PHE A 198 -3.81 -12.15 -2.32
CA PHE A 198 -5.07 -11.69 -1.76
C PHE A 198 -6.18 -12.72 -2.00
N GLY A 199 -6.79 -13.21 -0.93
CA GLY A 199 -7.87 -14.19 -0.99
C GLY A 199 -7.45 -15.64 -1.24
N GLN A 200 -6.15 -15.97 -1.26
CA GLN A 200 -5.69 -17.36 -1.32
C GLN A 200 -5.66 -17.97 0.10
N ARG A 201 -6.67 -18.80 0.42
CA ARG A 201 -6.67 -19.58 1.66
C ARG A 201 -5.45 -20.49 1.73
N GLY A 202 -4.66 -20.37 2.80
CA GLY A 202 -3.56 -21.28 3.13
C GLY A 202 -2.17 -20.83 2.69
N SER A 203 -1.97 -19.57 2.28
CA SER A 203 -0.64 -18.98 2.30
C SER A 203 -0.28 -18.59 3.74
N ASP A 204 0.97 -18.84 4.18
CA ASP A 204 1.47 -18.35 5.48
C ASP A 204 1.52 -16.82 5.55
N GLN A 205 1.18 -16.13 4.46
CA GLN A 205 0.96 -14.70 4.36
C GLN A 205 -0.55 -14.47 4.39
N THR A 206 -1.07 -14.19 5.56
CA THR A 206 -2.45 -13.73 5.71
C THR A 206 -2.59 -12.36 5.04
N ASP A 207 -3.72 -12.11 4.38
CA ASP A 207 -4.07 -10.81 3.76
C ASP A 207 -4.09 -9.65 4.77
N GLU A 208 -3.82 -9.93 6.02
CA GLU A 208 -4.11 -9.14 7.19
C GLU A 208 -2.84 -8.54 7.84
N GLY A 209 -1.66 -8.73 7.23
CA GLY A 209 -0.42 -8.20 7.80
C GLY A 209 0.17 -9.11 8.90
N ILE A 210 0.86 -8.50 9.85
CA ILE A 210 1.49 -9.20 10.98
C ILE A 210 0.56 -9.16 12.19
N GLU A 211 0.26 -10.31 12.76
CA GLU A 211 -0.51 -10.40 14.00
C GLU A 211 0.23 -9.71 15.16
N ILE A 212 -0.43 -8.74 15.80
CA ILE A 212 0.08 -7.99 16.92
C ILE A 212 -0.73 -8.35 18.16
N ASN A 213 -0.07 -9.03 19.08
CA ASN A 213 -0.60 -9.37 20.39
C ASN A 213 -0.08 -8.37 21.42
N GLY A 214 -0.88 -7.97 22.38
CA GLY A 214 -0.69 -6.95 23.41
C GLY A 214 0.72 -6.43 23.73
N GLY A 215 0.84 -5.15 23.92
CA GLY A 215 2.06 -4.42 24.24
C GLY A 215 2.84 -3.94 23.00
N VAL A 216 4.08 -3.50 23.22
CA VAL A 216 4.96 -3.04 22.14
C VAL A 216 5.65 -4.25 21.49
N LYS A 217 5.57 -4.32 20.17
CA LYS A 217 6.22 -5.35 19.35
C LYS A 217 7.12 -4.72 18.30
N VAL A 218 8.27 -5.36 18.07
CA VAL A 218 9.20 -5.01 17.00
C VAL A 218 9.24 -6.16 16.02
N HIS A 219 8.98 -5.85 14.76
CA HIS A 219 9.05 -6.79 13.65
C HIS A 219 10.13 -6.34 12.68
N THR A 220 10.90 -7.27 12.16
CA THR A 220 11.96 -6.97 11.20
C THR A 220 11.89 -7.91 10.00
N ALA A 221 12.39 -7.43 8.86
CA ALA A 221 12.57 -8.25 7.66
C ALA A 221 13.86 -7.86 6.94
N SER A 222 14.72 -8.84 6.72
CA SER A 222 15.92 -8.65 5.92
C SER A 222 15.58 -8.53 4.44
N LEU A 223 16.28 -7.64 3.74
CA LEU A 223 16.11 -7.44 2.29
C LEU A 223 17.45 -7.10 1.61
N LYS A 224 17.46 -7.31 0.29
CA LYS A 224 18.53 -6.88 -0.62
C LYS A 224 17.91 -6.15 -1.80
N PHE A 225 18.54 -5.06 -2.21
CA PHE A 225 18.16 -4.42 -3.46
C PHE A 225 18.72 -5.19 -4.65
N SER A 226 17.95 -5.30 -5.72
CA SER A 226 18.38 -5.95 -6.97
C SER A 226 19.29 -5.08 -7.83
N MET A 227 19.42 -3.79 -7.50
CA MET A 227 20.25 -2.82 -8.22
C MET A 227 20.79 -1.73 -7.29
N ASP A 228 21.84 -1.08 -7.73
CA ASP A 228 22.31 0.14 -7.09
C ASP A 228 21.39 1.31 -7.46
N GLY A 229 21.10 2.16 -6.48
CA GLY A 229 20.20 3.28 -6.70
C GLY A 229 20.38 4.40 -5.67
N CYS A 230 19.72 5.51 -5.95
CA CYS A 230 19.68 6.67 -5.07
C CYS A 230 18.24 7.02 -4.70
N VAL A 231 17.87 6.78 -3.46
CA VAL A 231 16.52 7.06 -2.95
C VAL A 231 16.32 8.56 -2.81
N LYS A 232 15.33 9.10 -3.50
CA LYS A 232 14.96 10.53 -3.51
C LYS A 232 13.78 10.84 -2.63
N PHE A 233 12.86 9.88 -2.56
CA PHE A 233 11.63 10.00 -1.79
C PHE A 233 11.25 8.65 -1.20
N ALA A 234 10.76 8.63 0.04
CA ALA A 234 10.24 7.44 0.67
C ALA A 234 8.84 7.70 1.21
N TYR A 235 7.82 7.15 0.53
CA TYR A 235 6.43 7.20 0.99
C TYR A 235 6.22 6.13 2.05
N PRO A 236 5.97 6.49 3.32
CA PRO A 236 5.64 5.54 4.36
C PRO A 236 4.17 5.12 4.23
N HIS A 237 3.91 3.84 4.41
CA HIS A 237 2.56 3.30 4.54
C HIS A 237 2.45 2.50 5.84
N GLY A 238 1.36 2.69 6.53
CA GLY A 238 0.99 1.95 7.72
C GLY A 238 -0.30 2.53 8.29
N HIS A 239 -0.92 1.79 9.14
CA HIS A 239 -2.16 2.19 9.80
C HIS A 239 -2.19 1.57 11.19
N ASP A 240 -3.30 1.58 11.83
CA ASP A 240 -3.56 1.29 13.24
C ASP A 240 -2.41 0.69 14.06
N GLU A 241 -2.12 1.34 15.18
CA GLU A 241 -1.12 0.89 16.15
C GLU A 241 0.36 0.96 15.72
N LEU A 242 0.64 1.45 14.48
CA LEU A 242 2.01 1.70 14.06
C LEU A 242 2.62 2.87 14.85
N LEU A 243 3.74 2.61 15.53
CA LEU A 243 4.53 3.62 16.22
C LEU A 243 5.73 4.10 15.42
N MET A 244 6.32 3.24 14.59
CA MET A 244 7.51 3.58 13.83
C MET A 244 7.73 2.57 12.70
N ILE A 245 8.22 3.08 11.59
CA ILE A 245 8.76 2.29 10.49
C ILE A 245 10.16 2.79 10.14
N GLY A 246 11.06 1.88 9.76
CA GLY A 246 12.44 2.24 9.46
C GLY A 246 13.11 1.31 8.47
N LEU A 247 14.24 1.79 7.93
CA LEU A 247 15.14 1.05 7.06
C LEU A 247 16.57 1.24 7.55
N ASP A 248 17.27 0.14 7.80
CA ASP A 248 18.67 0.11 8.18
C ASP A 248 19.54 -0.53 7.09
N ASN A 249 20.73 0.00 6.88
CA ASN A 249 21.80 -0.71 6.19
C ASN A 249 22.61 -1.49 7.25
N THR A 250 22.41 -2.79 7.31
CA THR A 250 23.04 -3.66 8.33
C THR A 250 24.51 -3.88 8.06
N THR A 251 24.92 -3.90 6.79
CA THR A 251 26.34 -4.00 6.39
C THR A 251 27.16 -2.82 6.90
N LYS A 252 26.61 -1.61 6.78
CA LYS A 252 27.29 -0.36 7.19
C LYS A 252 26.92 0.07 8.60
N LYS A 253 26.01 -0.64 9.27
CA LYS A 253 25.46 -0.30 10.59
C LYS A 253 24.91 1.13 10.63
N GLN A 254 24.17 1.49 9.61
CA GLN A 254 23.64 2.83 9.38
C GLN A 254 22.12 2.82 9.31
N THR A 255 21.48 3.67 10.10
CA THR A 255 20.05 3.99 9.93
C THR A 255 19.88 4.90 8.72
N LEU A 256 19.04 4.46 7.76
CA LEU A 256 18.73 5.22 6.56
C LEU A 256 17.43 6.00 6.72
N LEU A 257 16.40 5.35 7.25
CA LEU A 257 15.07 5.94 7.45
C LEU A 257 14.55 5.63 8.86
N ARG A 258 13.86 6.59 9.45
CA ARG A 258 12.98 6.42 10.60
C ARG A 258 11.80 7.38 10.44
N THR A 259 10.62 6.81 10.32
CA THR A 259 9.37 7.56 10.20
C THR A 259 8.46 7.19 11.36
N VAL A 260 8.05 8.20 12.10
CA VAL A 260 7.16 8.08 13.26
C VAL A 260 5.87 8.82 12.90
N PRO A 261 4.71 8.15 12.89
CA PRO A 261 3.44 8.81 12.61
C PRO A 261 3.01 9.71 13.76
N ASP A 262 2.09 10.62 13.49
CA ASP A 262 1.28 11.22 14.53
C ASP A 262 0.24 10.20 15.01
N VAL A 263 0.10 10.08 16.31
CA VAL A 263 -0.88 9.22 16.97
C VAL A 263 -1.70 10.01 17.99
N ALA A 264 -2.94 9.59 18.20
CA ALA A 264 -3.78 10.13 19.26
C ALA A 264 -3.32 9.64 20.64
N LEU A 265 -3.88 10.21 21.71
CA LEU A 265 -3.50 9.85 23.09
C LEU A 265 -3.81 8.39 23.44
N ASP A 266 -4.77 7.79 22.77
CA ASP A 266 -5.14 6.37 22.92
C ASP A 266 -4.31 5.43 22.05
N GLY A 267 -3.33 5.95 21.28
CA GLY A 267 -2.50 5.20 20.37
C GLY A 267 -3.08 5.02 18.95
N THR A 268 -4.26 5.58 18.67
CA THR A 268 -4.84 5.54 17.32
C THR A 268 -3.94 6.27 16.34
N PHE A 269 -3.61 5.60 15.24
CA PHE A 269 -2.86 6.20 14.14
C PHE A 269 -3.64 7.35 13.49
N LEU A 270 -2.97 8.48 13.26
CA LEU A 270 -3.60 9.65 12.64
C LEU A 270 -3.08 9.90 11.22
N GLU A 271 -1.78 10.11 11.07
CA GLU A 271 -1.18 10.42 9.76
C GLU A 271 0.35 10.44 9.82
N PHE A 272 0.98 10.47 8.65
CA PHE A 272 2.35 10.96 8.47
C PHE A 272 2.31 12.39 7.95
N LYS A 273 2.93 13.31 8.65
CA LYS A 273 3.07 14.70 8.20
C LYS A 273 4.21 14.85 7.20
N PRO A 274 4.16 15.84 6.30
CA PRO A 274 5.20 16.04 5.29
C PRO A 274 6.62 16.12 5.84
N HIS A 275 6.83 16.68 7.03
CA HIS A 275 8.15 16.79 7.65
C HIS A 275 8.67 15.46 8.24
N GLN A 276 7.82 14.45 8.39
CA GLN A 276 8.17 13.11 8.84
C GLN A 276 8.57 12.19 7.67
N VAL A 277 8.31 12.64 6.44
CA VAL A 277 8.53 11.88 5.21
C VAL A 277 9.88 12.26 4.61
N TYR A 278 10.66 11.26 4.23
CA TYR A 278 11.93 11.52 3.56
C TYR A 278 11.72 12.05 2.15
N SER A 279 12.27 13.23 1.87
CA SER A 279 12.24 13.87 0.56
C SER A 279 13.53 14.70 0.39
N ASP A 280 14.44 14.27 -0.49
CA ASP A 280 15.73 14.95 -0.72
C ASP A 280 16.19 14.74 -2.15
N SER A 281 16.41 15.84 -2.90
CA SER A 281 16.93 15.78 -4.26
C SER A 281 18.34 15.19 -4.37
N HIS A 282 19.16 15.25 -3.31
CA HIS A 282 20.45 14.55 -3.26
C HIS A 282 20.26 13.06 -3.01
N GLY A 283 19.35 12.70 -2.12
CA GLY A 283 19.04 11.33 -1.79
C GLY A 283 20.08 10.63 -0.90
N PHE A 284 19.85 9.33 -0.67
CA PHE A 284 20.83 8.43 -0.08
C PHE A 284 21.01 7.18 -0.94
N PRO A 285 22.24 6.60 -0.97
CA PRO A 285 22.51 5.44 -1.81
C PRO A 285 22.02 4.14 -1.17
N VAL A 286 21.52 3.26 -2.04
CA VAL A 286 21.36 1.82 -1.75
C VAL A 286 22.18 1.04 -2.78
N THR A 287 22.73 -0.12 -2.38
CA THR A 287 23.58 -0.95 -3.22
C THR A 287 23.21 -2.42 -3.15
N GLN A 288 23.41 -3.18 -4.22
CA GLN A 288 23.21 -4.63 -4.24
C GLN A 288 24.18 -5.37 -3.29
N ALA A 289 25.34 -4.76 -3.02
CA ALA A 289 26.39 -5.38 -2.20
C ALA A 289 26.05 -5.36 -0.70
N ASP A 290 25.21 -4.44 -0.27
CA ASP A 290 24.84 -4.28 1.12
C ASP A 290 23.59 -5.11 1.48
N GLU A 291 23.47 -5.43 2.76
CA GLU A 291 22.29 -6.02 3.37
C GLU A 291 21.52 -4.94 4.15
N TYR A 292 20.19 -5.08 4.14
CA TYR A 292 19.29 -4.12 4.76
C TYR A 292 18.28 -4.82 5.63
N GLU A 293 17.72 -4.09 6.57
CA GLU A 293 16.64 -4.54 7.44
C GLU A 293 15.54 -3.49 7.52
N MET A 294 14.32 -3.91 7.23
CA MET A 294 13.12 -3.15 7.58
C MET A 294 12.80 -3.38 9.05
N VAL A 295 12.41 -2.30 9.74
CA VAL A 295 12.00 -2.33 11.14
C VAL A 295 10.62 -1.72 11.25
N MET A 296 9.72 -2.39 11.97
CA MET A 296 8.36 -1.93 12.22
C MET A 296 8.05 -2.10 13.71
N VAL A 297 7.57 -1.06 14.35
CA VAL A 297 7.19 -1.07 15.77
C VAL A 297 5.71 -0.77 15.89
N HIS A 298 4.98 -1.65 16.56
CA HIS A 298 3.56 -1.49 16.87
C HIS A 298 3.32 -1.49 18.36
N HIS A 299 2.20 -0.88 18.78
CA HIS A 299 1.71 -0.94 20.14
C HIS A 299 0.24 -1.33 20.14
N HIS A 300 -0.03 -2.59 20.48
CA HIS A 300 -1.40 -3.06 20.69
C HIS A 300 -1.80 -2.87 22.16
N PRO A 301 -2.83 -2.07 22.46
CA PRO A 301 -3.28 -1.86 23.84
C PRO A 301 -3.68 -3.18 24.50
N LEU A 302 -3.19 -3.43 25.72
CA LEU A 302 -3.47 -4.67 26.47
C LEU A 302 -4.96 -4.90 26.78
N GLN A 303 -5.77 -3.85 26.70
CA GLN A 303 -7.24 -3.91 26.92
C GLN A 303 -8.00 -4.45 25.72
N LYS A 304 -7.39 -4.47 24.53
CA LYS A 304 -8.00 -5.08 23.34
C LYS A 304 -7.73 -6.58 23.38
N SER A 305 -8.81 -7.38 23.37
CA SER A 305 -8.74 -8.85 23.45
C SER A 305 -8.44 -9.52 22.12
N GLU A 306 -8.80 -8.85 21.02
CA GLU A 306 -8.63 -9.40 19.68
C GLU A 306 -7.25 -9.02 19.13
N PRO A 307 -6.52 -9.96 18.51
CA PRO A 307 -5.28 -9.64 17.83
C PRO A 307 -5.54 -8.64 16.69
N HIS A 308 -4.61 -7.71 16.53
CA HIS A 308 -4.66 -6.75 15.43
C HIS A 308 -3.61 -7.10 14.38
N HIS A 309 -3.87 -6.76 13.12
CA HIS A 309 -2.99 -7.03 12.01
C HIS A 309 -2.31 -5.73 11.55
N GLY A 310 -1.02 -5.60 11.87
CA GLY A 310 -0.24 -4.42 11.55
C GLY A 310 0.40 -4.48 10.17
N MET A 311 0.48 -3.34 9.52
CA MET A 311 1.21 -3.12 8.27
C MET A 311 2.23 -2.01 8.42
N GLY A 312 3.37 -2.15 7.72
CA GLY A 312 4.36 -1.10 7.58
C GLY A 312 5.28 -1.35 6.41
N ASN A 313 5.26 -0.44 5.45
CA ASN A 313 6.13 -0.50 4.28
C ASN A 313 6.51 0.91 3.79
N TYR A 314 7.51 0.96 2.90
CA TYR A 314 7.81 2.13 2.12
C TYR A 314 7.64 1.84 0.63
N LEU A 315 7.12 2.82 -0.10
CA LEU A 315 7.42 2.97 -1.51
C LEU A 315 8.64 3.88 -1.62
N LEU A 316 9.75 3.30 -2.03
CA LEU A 316 10.99 4.03 -2.29
C LEU A 316 11.02 4.46 -3.75
N TYR A 317 11.12 5.76 -3.96
CA TYR A 317 11.28 6.35 -5.29
C TYR A 317 12.75 6.69 -5.47
N MET A 318 13.40 6.02 -6.43
CA MET A 318 14.86 6.08 -6.57
C MET A 318 15.30 6.14 -8.01
N THR A 319 16.36 6.91 -8.26
CA THR A 319 17.03 6.90 -9.55
C THR A 319 18.03 5.74 -9.61
N PRO A 320 18.22 5.09 -10.77
CA PRO A 320 19.29 4.10 -10.92
C PRO A 320 20.66 4.72 -10.74
N GLY A 321 21.62 3.93 -10.22
CA GLY A 321 23.00 4.30 -10.04
C GLY A 321 23.31 5.14 -8.79
N ALA A 322 24.48 5.76 -8.76
CA ALA A 322 24.98 6.47 -7.60
C ALA A 322 24.23 7.78 -7.32
N CYS A 323 24.14 8.17 -6.04
CA CYS A 323 23.65 9.50 -5.69
C CYS A 323 24.61 10.60 -6.18
N PRO A 324 24.07 11.77 -6.55
CA PRO A 324 24.89 12.94 -6.84
C PRO A 324 25.79 13.29 -5.65
N THR A 325 27.04 13.60 -5.94
CA THR A 325 27.97 14.06 -4.91
C THR A 325 27.47 15.40 -4.35
N ARG A 326 27.31 15.51 -3.03
CA ARG A 326 27.07 16.81 -2.40
C ARG A 326 28.29 17.69 -2.65
N THR A 327 28.21 18.63 -3.58
CA THR A 327 29.18 19.71 -3.64
C THR A 327 29.00 20.55 -2.38
N ALA A 328 29.97 20.50 -1.48
CA ALA A 328 29.98 21.39 -0.31
C ALA A 328 29.92 22.84 -0.84
N THR A 329 28.79 23.50 -0.63
CA THR A 329 28.72 24.95 -0.84
C THR A 329 29.74 25.56 0.12
N PRO A 330 30.76 26.30 -0.38
CA PRO A 330 31.72 26.94 0.51
C PRO A 330 30.93 27.83 1.48
N LEU A 331 31.10 27.60 2.78
CA LEU A 331 30.58 28.52 3.77
C LEU A 331 31.06 29.93 3.39
N ALA A 332 30.12 30.82 3.05
CA ALA A 332 30.41 32.22 2.89
C ALA A 332 31.12 32.67 4.17
N LYS A 333 32.41 33.01 4.04
CA LYS A 333 33.17 33.62 5.16
C LYS A 333 32.54 35.01 5.38
N ASN A 334 31.71 35.14 6.42
CA ASN A 334 31.31 36.43 6.95
C ASN A 334 32.49 37.05 7.72
#